data_01197b1c3da29cde73816cea73e885dd
#
_entry.id   01197b1c3da29cde73816cea73e885dd
#
_cell.length_a   1.000
_cell.length_b   1.000
_cell.length_c   1.000
_cell.angle_alpha   90.00
_cell.angle_beta   90.00
_cell.angle_gamma   90.00
#
_symmetry.space_group_name_H-M   'P 1'
#
loop_
_entity.id
_entity.type
_entity.pdbx_description
1 polymer ?
#
loop_
_entity_poly.entity_id
_entity_poly.type
_entity_poly.pdbx_seq_one_letter_code
_entity_poly.pdbx_strand_id
1 'polypeptide(L)'
;MFHVKHPRLFFCRLFHVKHFLFLFSAFPLFSLQRPSTLAIINEHKHFYLIGYFQKVGAHVAKTIAIVNQKGGVGKTTTCVNLAAALTEAGQRILLCDFDPQANSTSGMGVDKTVSKGIYDALIGEVPVEDALVHTKYGDVLPSNQALAGAGIELIGMERREFLLRDALDKVKDRYDFLFIDCPPSLELLTLNALCAADAILVPVQGEYYALEGLSDLMNTVRIVRRSLNPRLELDGVLLTMFDGRTNLALQVAEEVKHYFPGKVYATVIPRNVRLSEAPSHGKPITAYDRTSRGAEAYTAFAAEFLKKQSA
;
A
#
# COMPACT_ATOMS: atom_id res chain seq x y z
N MET A 1 27.79 6.78 26.38
CA MET A 1 28.12 8.18 26.00
C MET A 1 27.39 8.44 24.68
N PHE A 2 26.16 8.91 24.72
CA PHE A 2 25.33 9.10 23.55
C PHE A 2 25.46 10.54 23.07
N HIS A 3 25.94 10.74 21.84
CA HIS A 3 25.99 12.06 21.20
C HIS A 3 24.65 12.33 20.50
N VAL A 4 23.85 13.20 21.09
CA VAL A 4 22.68 13.79 20.45
C VAL A 4 23.18 14.85 19.47
N LYS A 5 23.01 14.63 18.17
CA LYS A 5 23.28 15.66 17.15
C LYS A 5 22.16 16.70 17.19
N HIS A 6 22.48 17.89 17.66
CA HIS A 6 21.57 19.05 17.61
C HIS A 6 21.24 19.44 16.15
N PRO A 7 19.99 19.83 15.88
CA PRO A 7 19.62 20.41 14.59
C PRO A 7 20.32 21.76 14.42
N ARG A 8 20.88 22.01 13.25
CA ARG A 8 21.57 23.27 12.93
C ARG A 8 20.53 24.39 12.83
N LEU A 9 20.64 25.37 13.72
CA LEU A 9 19.93 26.64 13.68
C LEU A 9 20.65 27.56 12.67
N PHE A 10 19.93 27.99 11.63
CA PHE A 10 20.43 29.04 10.73
C PHE A 10 19.83 30.38 11.15
N PHE A 11 20.70 31.32 11.58
CA PHE A 11 20.31 32.71 11.86
C PHE A 11 20.52 33.55 10.60
N CYS A 12 19.47 34.17 10.12
CA CYS A 12 19.56 35.18 9.07
C CYS A 12 19.17 36.54 9.64
N ARG A 13 20.11 37.51 9.64
CA ARG A 13 19.89 38.87 10.13
C ARG A 13 19.34 39.71 8.96
N LEU A 14 18.09 40.13 9.06
CA LEU A 14 17.42 40.94 8.04
C LEU A 14 17.53 42.43 8.38
N PHE A 15 18.14 43.18 7.50
CA PHE A 15 18.15 44.64 7.53
C PHE A 15 16.96 45.19 6.71
N HIS A 16 16.10 45.95 7.33
CA HIS A 16 14.99 46.75 6.77
C HIS A 16 13.88 46.04 5.98
N VAL A 17 12.64 46.26 6.43
CA VAL A 17 11.37 45.69 5.87
C VAL A 17 11.10 46.05 4.40
N LYS A 18 11.72 47.09 3.85
CA LYS A 18 11.50 47.51 2.46
C LYS A 18 12.14 46.61 1.39
N HIS A 19 13.06 45.70 1.73
CA HIS A 19 13.69 44.78 0.79
C HIS A 19 13.17 43.35 0.85
N PHE A 20 12.08 43.11 1.56
CA PHE A 20 11.52 41.79 1.82
C PHE A 20 11.00 41.09 0.55
N LEU A 21 10.52 41.85 -0.43
CA LEU A 21 9.95 41.31 -1.68
C LEU A 21 11.00 40.90 -2.71
N PHE A 22 12.24 41.38 -2.59
CA PHE A 22 13.27 41.13 -3.62
C PHE A 22 14.10 39.88 -3.40
N LEU A 23 14.13 39.32 -2.19
CA LEU A 23 14.93 38.13 -1.90
C LEU A 23 14.24 36.79 -2.22
N PHE A 24 12.92 36.81 -2.45
CA PHE A 24 12.17 35.61 -2.84
C PHE A 24 12.24 35.27 -4.33
N SER A 25 12.71 36.19 -5.16
CA SER A 25 12.77 36.00 -6.63
C SER A 25 14.07 35.39 -7.15
N ALA A 26 15.07 35.18 -6.28
CA ALA A 26 16.42 34.74 -6.71
C ALA A 26 16.77 33.27 -6.39
N PHE A 27 15.84 32.49 -5.79
CA PHE A 27 16.08 31.06 -5.59
C PHE A 27 15.26 30.22 -6.56
N PRO A 28 15.85 29.24 -7.26
CA PRO A 28 15.10 28.35 -8.11
C PRO A 28 14.13 27.52 -7.28
N LEU A 29 12.90 27.41 -7.77
CA LEU A 29 11.79 26.66 -7.20
C LEU A 29 12.16 25.18 -6.98
N PHE A 30 12.69 24.87 -5.80
CA PHE A 30 12.48 23.57 -5.22
C PHE A 30 11.12 23.60 -4.51
N SER A 31 10.28 22.62 -4.74
CA SER A 31 8.93 22.50 -4.18
C SER A 31 8.98 22.49 -2.65
N LEU A 32 8.86 23.66 -2.03
CA LEU A 32 8.76 23.81 -0.60
C LEU A 32 7.27 23.82 -0.21
N GLN A 33 6.81 22.74 0.39
CA GLN A 33 5.54 22.71 1.10
C GLN A 33 5.57 23.74 2.25
N ARG A 34 4.41 24.34 2.56
CA ARG A 34 4.24 25.47 3.46
C ARG A 34 4.83 25.17 4.86
N PRO A 35 5.56 26.11 5.49
CA PRO A 35 6.04 25.94 6.86
C PRO A 35 4.85 25.87 7.83
N SER A 36 4.84 24.88 8.71
CA SER A 36 3.74 24.60 9.63
C SER A 36 3.70 25.54 10.85
N THR A 37 4.74 26.33 11.10
CA THR A 37 4.75 27.29 12.22
C THR A 37 5.72 28.43 11.97
N LEU A 38 5.23 29.65 12.04
CA LEU A 38 6.02 30.88 11.98
C LEU A 38 6.01 31.52 13.38
N ALA A 39 7.16 31.62 14.03
CA ALA A 39 7.29 32.36 15.30
C ALA A 39 8.01 33.69 15.07
N ILE A 40 7.44 34.78 15.51
CA ILE A 40 8.03 36.12 15.49
C ILE A 40 8.40 36.48 16.93
N ILE A 41 9.68 36.65 17.20
CA ILE A 41 10.18 37.11 18.51
C ILE A 41 10.69 38.54 18.37
N ASN A 42 10.22 39.41 19.22
CA ASN A 42 10.62 40.80 19.26
C ASN A 42 11.52 41.04 20.47
N GLU A 43 12.80 41.34 20.26
CA GLU A 43 13.71 41.86 21.28
C GLU A 43 14.38 43.13 20.78
N HIS A 44 14.18 44.23 21.49
CA HIS A 44 14.83 45.52 21.28
C HIS A 44 14.79 46.08 19.85
N LYS A 45 13.58 46.19 19.24
CA LYS A 45 13.38 46.77 17.89
C LYS A 45 14.00 45.95 16.72
N HIS A 46 14.44 44.75 16.96
CA HIS A 46 14.89 43.82 15.91
C HIS A 46 13.89 42.66 15.76
N PHE A 47 13.46 42.41 14.52
CA PHE A 47 12.60 41.27 14.20
C PHE A 47 13.45 40.12 13.71
N TYR A 48 13.35 38.96 14.35
CA TYR A 48 13.99 37.71 13.90
C TYR A 48 12.89 36.78 13.39
N LEU A 49 13.08 36.32 12.16
CA LEU A 49 12.24 35.27 11.60
C LEU A 49 12.91 33.91 11.87
N ILE A 50 12.32 33.12 12.73
CA ILE A 50 12.79 31.77 12.99
C ILE A 50 11.86 30.83 12.21
N GLY A 51 12.32 30.37 11.04
CA GLY A 51 11.67 29.30 10.30
C GLY A 51 12.11 27.95 10.84
N TYR A 52 11.21 27.19 11.42
CA TYR A 52 11.43 25.78 11.69
C TYR A 52 11.22 25.01 10.39
N PHE A 53 12.29 24.69 9.70
CA PHE A 53 12.22 23.70 8.64
C PHE A 53 12.21 22.32 9.29
N GLN A 54 11.02 21.77 9.47
CA GLN A 54 10.92 20.35 9.69
C GLN A 54 11.48 19.69 8.42
N LYS A 55 12.61 18.97 8.55
CA LYS A 55 13.13 18.15 7.46
C LYS A 55 12.04 17.12 7.19
N VAL A 56 11.23 17.38 6.19
CA VAL A 56 10.34 16.36 5.63
C VAL A 56 11.31 15.29 5.14
N GLY A 57 11.50 14.25 5.94
CA GLY A 57 12.12 13.02 5.47
C GLY A 57 11.36 12.65 4.22
N ALA A 58 12.03 12.34 3.12
CA ALA A 58 11.38 11.88 1.93
C ALA A 58 10.38 10.79 2.38
N HIS A 59 9.09 11.08 2.27
CA HIS A 59 8.06 10.12 2.65
C HIS A 59 8.09 9.05 1.56
N VAL A 60 8.71 7.93 1.87
CA VAL A 60 8.75 6.78 0.96
C VAL A 60 7.53 5.94 1.30
N ALA A 61 6.64 5.79 0.33
CA ALA A 61 5.47 4.95 0.49
C ALA A 61 5.86 3.53 0.95
N LYS A 62 5.07 2.95 1.84
CA LYS A 62 5.20 1.52 2.17
C LYS A 62 4.45 0.68 1.15
N THR A 63 5.17 -0.18 0.44
CA THR A 63 4.59 -1.10 -0.55
C THR A 63 4.25 -2.44 0.11
N ILE A 64 2.99 -2.87 0.00
CA ILE A 64 2.47 -4.07 0.65
C ILE A 64 1.83 -4.99 -0.40
N ALA A 65 2.37 -6.19 -0.56
CA ALA A 65 1.74 -7.22 -1.39
C ALA A 65 0.69 -7.99 -0.58
N ILE A 66 -0.54 -8.06 -1.11
CA ILE A 66 -1.60 -8.88 -0.53
C ILE A 66 -1.57 -10.23 -1.22
N VAL A 67 -1.04 -11.22 -0.54
CA VAL A 67 -0.63 -12.49 -1.14
C VAL A 67 -1.16 -13.71 -0.37
N ASN A 68 -1.63 -14.70 -1.10
CA ASN A 68 -1.87 -16.06 -0.67
C ASN A 68 -2.03 -16.93 -1.93
N GLN A 69 -1.41 -18.12 -1.95
CA GLN A 69 -1.54 -19.05 -3.09
C GLN A 69 -2.94 -19.62 -3.23
N LYS A 70 -3.72 -19.69 -2.15
CA LYS A 70 -5.10 -20.18 -2.19
C LYS A 70 -6.01 -19.15 -2.83
N GLY A 71 -6.79 -19.58 -3.82
CA GLY A 71 -7.87 -18.78 -4.41
C GLY A 71 -9.02 -18.57 -3.42
N GLY A 72 -9.75 -17.45 -3.56
CA GLY A 72 -10.96 -17.21 -2.80
C GLY A 72 -10.79 -16.82 -1.32
N VAL A 73 -9.58 -16.61 -0.82
CA VAL A 73 -9.34 -16.21 0.59
C VAL A 73 -9.54 -14.73 0.87
N GLY A 74 -9.98 -13.95 -0.11
CA GLY A 74 -10.28 -12.52 0.07
C GLY A 74 -9.11 -11.58 -0.18
N LYS A 75 -8.10 -11.94 -0.99
CA LYS A 75 -7.00 -11.05 -1.40
C LYS A 75 -7.53 -9.76 -2.01
N THR A 76 -8.19 -9.87 -3.15
CA THR A 76 -8.79 -8.75 -3.88
C THR A 76 -9.78 -7.95 -3.03
N THR A 77 -10.64 -8.65 -2.29
CA THR A 77 -11.59 -8.00 -1.37
C THR A 77 -10.86 -7.17 -0.32
N THR A 78 -9.77 -7.68 0.24
CA THR A 78 -8.96 -6.95 1.22
C THR A 78 -8.25 -5.77 0.56
N CYS A 79 -7.66 -5.96 -0.63
CA CYS A 79 -6.96 -4.92 -1.36
C CYS A 79 -7.87 -3.71 -1.62
N VAL A 80 -9.03 -3.95 -2.23
CA VAL A 80 -10.02 -2.92 -2.59
C VAL A 80 -10.55 -2.20 -1.34
N ASN A 81 -10.96 -2.95 -0.32
CA ASN A 81 -11.67 -2.35 0.82
C ASN A 81 -10.71 -1.68 1.82
N LEU A 82 -9.48 -2.20 1.98
CA LEU A 82 -8.45 -1.55 2.78
C LEU A 82 -7.99 -0.25 2.08
N ALA A 83 -7.73 -0.29 0.77
CA ALA A 83 -7.35 0.89 0.00
C ALA A 83 -8.39 2.00 0.13
N ALA A 84 -9.68 1.68 -0.08
CA ALA A 84 -10.75 2.65 0.03
C ALA A 84 -10.92 3.21 1.46
N ALA A 85 -10.86 2.35 2.48
CA ALA A 85 -10.98 2.79 3.87
C ALA A 85 -9.81 3.69 4.31
N LEU A 86 -8.59 3.42 3.82
CA LEU A 86 -7.43 4.26 4.08
C LEU A 86 -7.51 5.60 3.31
N THR A 87 -8.04 5.60 2.08
CA THR A 87 -8.32 6.84 1.34
C THR A 87 -9.35 7.71 2.08
N GLU A 88 -10.42 7.11 2.60
CA GLU A 88 -11.40 7.80 3.46
C GLU A 88 -10.75 8.35 4.75
N ALA A 89 -9.71 7.70 5.26
CA ALA A 89 -8.91 8.15 6.40
C ALA A 89 -7.85 9.21 6.03
N GLY A 90 -7.84 9.70 4.78
CA GLY A 90 -6.97 10.78 4.31
C GLY A 90 -5.59 10.35 3.84
N GLN A 91 -5.36 9.04 3.64
CA GLN A 91 -4.09 8.53 3.11
C GLN A 91 -4.09 8.57 1.56
N ARG A 92 -2.93 8.83 0.98
CA ARG A 92 -2.71 8.75 -0.47
C ARG A 92 -2.39 7.30 -0.83
N ILE A 93 -3.28 6.66 -1.56
CA ILE A 93 -3.21 5.22 -1.84
C ILE A 93 -3.06 4.97 -3.34
N LEU A 94 -2.13 4.07 -3.69
CA LEU A 94 -2.10 3.41 -4.99
C LEU A 94 -2.44 1.93 -4.80
N LEU A 95 -3.46 1.46 -5.51
CA LEU A 95 -3.76 0.04 -5.68
C LEU A 95 -3.22 -0.42 -7.03
N CYS A 96 -2.24 -1.32 -7.01
CA CYS A 96 -1.73 -2.00 -8.20
C CYS A 96 -2.44 -3.35 -8.34
N ASP A 97 -3.29 -3.48 -9.33
CA ASP A 97 -3.90 -4.76 -9.69
C ASP A 97 -2.88 -5.59 -10.48
N PHE A 98 -2.42 -6.67 -9.89
CA PHE A 98 -1.40 -7.53 -10.49
C PHE A 98 -1.91 -8.95 -10.76
N ASP A 99 -3.25 -9.10 -10.78
CA ASP A 99 -3.95 -10.32 -11.19
C ASP A 99 -4.52 -10.12 -12.61
N PRO A 100 -4.23 -11.02 -13.57
CA PRO A 100 -4.82 -10.97 -14.92
C PRO A 100 -6.34 -10.96 -14.97
N GLN A 101 -7.01 -11.39 -13.87
CA GLN A 101 -8.46 -11.33 -13.77
C GLN A 101 -9.00 -9.89 -13.61
N ALA A 102 -8.15 -8.94 -13.28
CA ALA A 102 -8.48 -7.51 -13.12
C ALA A 102 -9.67 -7.25 -12.17
N ASN A 103 -9.73 -8.03 -11.06
CA ASN A 103 -10.87 -7.95 -10.14
C ASN A 103 -10.77 -6.76 -9.19
N SER A 104 -9.58 -6.35 -8.76
CA SER A 104 -9.42 -5.12 -7.98
C SER A 104 -9.58 -3.88 -8.85
N THR A 105 -9.19 -3.92 -10.12
CA THR A 105 -9.48 -2.88 -11.12
C THR A 105 -10.98 -2.58 -11.16
N SER A 106 -11.81 -3.59 -11.44
CA SER A 106 -13.25 -3.41 -11.47
C SER A 106 -13.86 -3.08 -10.10
N GLY A 107 -13.32 -3.65 -9.01
CA GLY A 107 -13.74 -3.34 -7.64
C GLY A 107 -13.53 -1.89 -7.22
N MET A 108 -12.59 -1.20 -7.84
CA MET A 108 -12.34 0.24 -7.66
C MET A 108 -13.10 1.11 -8.67
N GLY A 109 -13.96 0.52 -9.50
CA GLY A 109 -14.79 1.22 -10.47
C GLY A 109 -14.09 1.56 -11.78
N VAL A 110 -12.96 0.94 -12.07
CA VAL A 110 -12.21 1.10 -13.33
C VAL A 110 -12.63 -0.01 -14.30
N ASP A 111 -12.81 0.34 -15.57
CA ASP A 111 -13.15 -0.61 -16.62
C ASP A 111 -11.94 -1.54 -16.90
N LYS A 112 -12.18 -2.85 -17.00
CA LYS A 112 -11.16 -3.86 -17.35
C LYS A 112 -10.68 -3.76 -18.80
N THR A 113 -11.36 -3.00 -19.65
CA THR A 113 -11.00 -2.78 -21.05
C THR A 113 -10.04 -1.61 -21.25
N VAL A 114 -9.44 -1.09 -20.18
CA VAL A 114 -8.42 -0.03 -20.27
C VAL A 114 -7.32 -0.41 -21.25
N SER A 115 -6.95 0.54 -22.11
CA SER A 115 -5.92 0.35 -23.14
C SER A 115 -4.49 0.47 -22.61
N LYS A 116 -4.34 1.03 -21.40
CA LYS A 116 -3.05 1.20 -20.74
C LYS A 116 -3.17 0.65 -19.31
N GLY A 117 -2.34 -0.29 -18.97
CA GLY A 117 -2.35 -0.91 -17.66
C GLY A 117 -0.95 -1.29 -17.19
N ILE A 118 -0.90 -2.07 -16.12
CA ILE A 118 0.36 -2.52 -15.55
C ILE A 118 1.19 -3.33 -16.57
N TYR A 119 0.55 -4.15 -17.41
CA TYR A 119 1.26 -4.93 -18.43
C TYR A 119 2.07 -4.04 -19.36
N ASP A 120 1.45 -2.98 -19.93
CA ASP A 120 2.08 -2.06 -20.86
C ASP A 120 3.24 -1.30 -20.20
N ALA A 121 3.11 -1.01 -18.90
CA ALA A 121 4.18 -0.37 -18.12
C ALA A 121 5.35 -1.33 -17.85
N LEU A 122 5.10 -2.64 -17.65
CA LEU A 122 6.15 -3.63 -17.41
C LEU A 122 7.00 -3.89 -18.64
N ILE A 123 6.38 -3.93 -19.82
CA ILE A 123 7.10 -4.15 -21.10
C ILE A 123 7.69 -2.85 -21.67
N GLY A 124 7.43 -1.71 -21.02
CA GLY A 124 7.99 -0.40 -21.39
C GLY A 124 7.28 0.30 -22.54
N GLU A 125 6.09 -0.15 -22.93
CA GLU A 125 5.29 0.51 -23.98
C GLU A 125 4.72 1.85 -23.54
N VAL A 126 4.42 1.99 -22.24
CA VAL A 126 3.94 3.26 -21.65
C VAL A 126 4.69 3.59 -20.36
N PRO A 127 4.89 4.88 -20.04
CA PRO A 127 5.29 5.28 -18.70
C PRO A 127 4.23 4.82 -17.67
N VAL A 128 4.64 4.35 -16.49
CA VAL A 128 3.70 3.90 -15.46
C VAL A 128 2.75 5.01 -15.02
N GLU A 129 3.22 6.26 -15.05
CA GLU A 129 2.44 7.46 -14.76
C GLU A 129 1.23 7.63 -15.68
N ASP A 130 1.36 7.23 -16.94
CA ASP A 130 0.31 7.32 -17.96
C ASP A 130 -0.71 6.17 -17.87
N ALA A 131 -0.38 5.11 -17.14
CA ALA A 131 -1.27 3.98 -16.86
C ALA A 131 -2.10 4.16 -15.58
N LEU A 132 -1.82 5.20 -14.78
CA LEU A 132 -2.57 5.46 -13.54
C LEU A 132 -3.98 5.98 -13.83
N VAL A 133 -4.96 5.43 -13.14
CA VAL A 133 -6.35 5.88 -13.16
C VAL A 133 -6.73 6.45 -11.81
N HIS A 134 -7.14 7.72 -11.79
CA HIS A 134 -7.58 8.39 -10.56
C HIS A 134 -9.03 8.03 -10.25
N THR A 135 -9.29 7.55 -9.05
CA THR A 135 -10.63 7.29 -8.55
C THR A 135 -10.86 7.99 -7.20
N LYS A 136 -12.11 8.11 -6.81
CA LYS A 136 -12.45 8.66 -5.49
C LYS A 136 -12.12 7.72 -4.33
N TYR A 137 -11.69 6.51 -4.62
CA TYR A 137 -11.33 5.47 -3.64
C TYR A 137 -9.82 5.26 -3.50
N GLY A 138 -9.02 6.07 -4.20
CA GLY A 138 -7.58 5.96 -4.37
C GLY A 138 -7.21 5.79 -5.84
N ASP A 139 -5.93 5.94 -6.16
CA ASP A 139 -5.44 5.72 -7.50
C ASP A 139 -5.31 4.22 -7.78
N VAL A 140 -5.48 3.85 -9.04
CA VAL A 140 -5.39 2.46 -9.50
C VAL A 140 -4.37 2.38 -10.62
N LEU A 141 -3.44 1.44 -10.52
CA LEU A 141 -2.68 0.94 -11.64
C LEU A 141 -3.38 -0.33 -12.12
N PRO A 142 -4.18 -0.23 -13.20
CA PRO A 142 -5.13 -1.28 -13.56
C PRO A 142 -4.46 -2.48 -14.22
N SER A 143 -5.06 -3.65 -14.05
CA SER A 143 -4.79 -4.84 -14.82
C SER A 143 -5.78 -4.98 -15.98
N ASN A 144 -5.38 -5.77 -16.97
CA ASN A 144 -6.24 -6.24 -18.02
C ASN A 144 -5.85 -7.66 -18.44
N GLN A 145 -6.57 -8.22 -19.40
CA GLN A 145 -6.34 -9.60 -19.87
C GLN A 145 -4.93 -9.80 -20.48
N ALA A 146 -4.27 -8.75 -20.99
CA ALA A 146 -2.93 -8.84 -21.55
C ALA A 146 -1.89 -9.31 -20.52
N LEU A 147 -2.10 -8.97 -19.23
CA LEU A 147 -1.21 -9.43 -18.15
C LEU A 147 -1.13 -10.96 -18.05
N ALA A 148 -2.10 -11.71 -18.56
CA ALA A 148 -2.02 -13.17 -18.61
C ALA A 148 -0.86 -13.67 -19.49
N GLY A 149 -0.51 -12.94 -20.54
CA GLY A 149 0.65 -13.23 -21.41
C GLY A 149 1.99 -12.88 -20.77
N ALA A 150 2.01 -11.98 -19.81
CA ALA A 150 3.24 -11.50 -19.18
C ALA A 150 4.10 -12.62 -18.59
N GLY A 151 3.47 -13.66 -18.02
CA GLY A 151 4.19 -14.82 -17.46
C GLY A 151 5.12 -15.52 -18.46
N ILE A 152 4.82 -15.43 -19.77
CA ILE A 152 5.63 -16.03 -20.84
C ILE A 152 6.63 -14.98 -21.37
N GLU A 153 6.18 -13.79 -21.66
CA GLU A 153 6.98 -12.75 -22.30
C GLU A 153 8.09 -12.21 -21.40
N LEU A 154 7.80 -12.03 -20.12
CA LEU A 154 8.77 -11.57 -19.15
C LEU A 154 9.90 -12.56 -18.89
N ILE A 155 9.75 -13.87 -19.23
CA ILE A 155 10.78 -14.89 -19.00
C ILE A 155 12.10 -14.53 -19.69
N GLY A 156 12.03 -13.94 -20.88
CA GLY A 156 13.21 -13.53 -21.67
C GLY A 156 13.82 -12.19 -21.27
N MET A 157 13.21 -11.45 -20.38
CA MET A 157 13.69 -10.12 -19.98
C MET A 157 14.78 -10.20 -18.91
N GLU A 158 15.76 -9.31 -19.00
CA GLU A 158 16.75 -9.13 -17.94
C GLU A 158 16.09 -8.62 -16.66
N ARG A 159 16.54 -9.11 -15.52
CA ARG A 159 16.01 -8.69 -14.19
C ARG A 159 14.49 -8.86 -14.07
N ARG A 160 13.92 -9.83 -14.75
CA ARG A 160 12.48 -10.09 -14.87
C ARG A 160 11.73 -10.15 -13.53
N GLU A 161 12.41 -10.44 -12.42
CA GLU A 161 11.83 -10.49 -11.07
C GLU A 161 11.65 -9.09 -10.45
N PHE A 162 12.22 -8.05 -11.07
CA PHE A 162 12.25 -6.69 -10.54
C PHE A 162 11.48 -5.66 -11.36
N LEU A 163 10.84 -6.07 -12.44
CA LEU A 163 10.16 -5.16 -13.37
C LEU A 163 9.06 -4.35 -12.68
N LEU A 164 8.26 -5.00 -11.83
CA LEU A 164 7.23 -4.31 -11.07
C LEU A 164 7.82 -3.30 -10.09
N ARG A 165 8.90 -3.66 -9.40
CA ARG A 165 9.59 -2.73 -8.50
C ARG A 165 10.10 -1.51 -9.26
N ASP A 166 10.78 -1.74 -10.38
CA ASP A 166 11.38 -0.67 -11.18
C ASP A 166 10.29 0.26 -11.80
N ALA A 167 9.07 -0.25 -12.05
CA ALA A 167 7.91 0.54 -12.44
C ALA A 167 7.34 1.35 -11.26
N LEU A 168 7.05 0.70 -10.11
CA LEU A 168 6.45 1.35 -8.95
C LEU A 168 7.37 2.40 -8.31
N ASP A 169 8.70 2.21 -8.36
CA ASP A 169 9.69 3.16 -7.85
C ASP A 169 9.59 4.55 -8.50
N LYS A 170 9.04 4.66 -9.72
CA LYS A 170 8.85 5.94 -10.42
C LYS A 170 7.70 6.79 -9.85
N VAL A 171 6.74 6.16 -9.18
CA VAL A 171 5.51 6.83 -8.72
C VAL A 171 5.32 6.79 -7.20
N LYS A 172 6.05 5.95 -6.47
CA LYS A 172 5.82 5.67 -5.04
C LYS A 172 5.86 6.92 -4.16
N ASP A 173 6.67 7.91 -4.47
CA ASP A 173 6.79 9.15 -3.67
C ASP A 173 5.50 9.98 -3.61
N ARG A 174 4.54 9.68 -4.47
CA ARG A 174 3.22 10.36 -4.51
C ARG A 174 2.25 9.81 -3.45
N TYR A 175 2.53 8.64 -2.88
CA TYR A 175 1.61 7.87 -2.05
C TYR A 175 2.15 7.64 -0.64
N ASP A 176 1.26 7.32 0.28
CA ASP A 176 1.59 6.89 1.64
C ASP A 176 1.69 5.37 1.70
N PHE A 177 0.80 4.68 0.98
CA PHE A 177 0.83 3.22 0.83
C PHE A 177 0.56 2.80 -0.61
N LEU A 178 1.27 1.75 -1.04
CA LEU A 178 0.98 1.01 -2.27
C LEU A 178 0.53 -0.40 -1.89
N PHE A 179 -0.61 -0.83 -2.42
CA PHE A 179 -1.09 -2.20 -2.28
C PHE A 179 -0.98 -2.93 -3.62
N ILE A 180 -0.41 -4.14 -3.61
CA ILE A 180 -0.32 -4.99 -4.79
C ILE A 180 -1.28 -6.17 -4.58
N ASP A 181 -2.32 -6.27 -5.42
CA ASP A 181 -3.23 -7.42 -5.44
C ASP A 181 -2.61 -8.55 -6.27
N CYS A 182 -2.27 -9.66 -5.62
CA CYS A 182 -1.54 -10.75 -6.24
C CYS A 182 -2.48 -11.87 -6.74
N PRO A 183 -2.15 -12.53 -7.87
CA PRO A 183 -2.87 -13.71 -8.34
C PRO A 183 -2.76 -14.89 -7.34
N PRO A 184 -3.62 -15.92 -7.47
CA PRO A 184 -3.60 -17.10 -6.62
C PRO A 184 -2.54 -18.13 -7.09
N SER A 185 -1.30 -17.68 -7.29
CA SER A 185 -0.17 -18.54 -7.68
C SER A 185 1.12 -18.01 -7.05
N LEU A 186 2.19 -18.81 -7.07
CA LEU A 186 3.53 -18.39 -6.64
C LEU A 186 4.49 -18.32 -7.85
N GLU A 187 3.95 -17.94 -9.00
CA GLU A 187 4.68 -17.80 -10.26
C GLU A 187 5.35 -16.43 -10.42
N LEU A 188 5.85 -16.11 -11.61
CA LEU A 188 6.66 -14.93 -11.90
C LEU A 188 5.96 -13.60 -11.50
N LEU A 189 4.64 -13.49 -11.67
CA LEU A 189 3.92 -12.29 -11.25
C LEU A 189 3.99 -12.13 -9.72
N THR A 190 3.66 -13.16 -8.96
CA THR A 190 3.76 -13.08 -7.49
C THR A 190 5.20 -12.85 -7.03
N LEU A 191 6.18 -13.44 -7.72
CA LEU A 191 7.59 -13.18 -7.43
C LEU A 191 7.95 -11.71 -7.63
N ASN A 192 7.48 -11.06 -8.71
CA ASN A 192 7.63 -9.62 -8.94
C ASN A 192 7.00 -8.80 -7.81
N ALA A 193 5.77 -9.16 -7.38
CA ALA A 193 5.11 -8.49 -6.27
C ALA A 193 5.92 -8.58 -4.97
N LEU A 194 6.46 -9.77 -4.65
CA LEU A 194 7.32 -9.96 -3.47
C LEU A 194 8.66 -9.22 -3.57
N CYS A 195 9.20 -9.07 -4.77
CA CYS A 195 10.43 -8.28 -5.01
C CYS A 195 10.18 -6.77 -4.90
N ALA A 196 8.99 -6.31 -5.24
CA ALA A 196 8.60 -4.89 -5.18
C ALA A 196 8.13 -4.45 -3.77
N ALA A 197 7.63 -5.39 -2.97
CA ALA A 197 7.03 -5.10 -1.68
C ALA A 197 8.07 -4.89 -0.55
N ASP A 198 7.75 -4.00 0.38
CA ASP A 198 8.45 -3.88 1.67
C ASP A 198 7.90 -4.92 2.65
N ALA A 199 6.60 -5.24 2.55
CA ALA A 199 5.96 -6.23 3.42
C ALA A 199 4.83 -6.98 2.70
N ILE A 200 4.43 -8.12 3.30
CA ILE A 200 3.27 -8.88 2.85
C ILE A 200 2.15 -8.84 3.90
N LEU A 201 0.93 -8.70 3.44
CA LEU A 201 -0.30 -8.93 4.19
C LEU A 201 -0.95 -10.22 3.67
N VAL A 202 -1.25 -11.15 4.56
CA VAL A 202 -1.73 -12.47 4.19
C VAL A 202 -3.17 -12.68 4.67
N PRO A 203 -4.18 -12.53 3.80
CA PRO A 203 -5.55 -12.94 4.11
C PRO A 203 -5.65 -14.46 4.23
N VAL A 204 -6.25 -14.95 5.32
CA VAL A 204 -6.41 -16.38 5.62
C VAL A 204 -7.84 -16.67 6.01
N GLN A 205 -8.45 -17.64 5.36
CA GLN A 205 -9.78 -18.14 5.75
C GLN A 205 -9.64 -19.23 6.82
N GLY A 206 -10.54 -19.25 7.81
CA GLY A 206 -10.56 -20.25 8.89
C GLY A 206 -10.98 -21.64 8.42
N GLU A 207 -10.18 -22.27 7.55
CA GLU A 207 -10.39 -23.59 6.97
C GLU A 207 -9.19 -24.52 7.22
N TYR A 208 -9.42 -25.82 7.20
CA TYR A 208 -8.42 -26.84 7.54
C TYR A 208 -7.07 -26.69 6.81
N TYR A 209 -7.11 -26.45 5.49
CA TYR A 209 -5.88 -26.33 4.68
C TYR A 209 -5.21 -24.93 4.75
N ALA A 210 -5.67 -24.06 5.62
CA ALA A 210 -5.13 -22.69 5.71
C ALA A 210 -3.67 -22.67 6.18
N LEU A 211 -3.32 -23.54 7.11
CA LEU A 211 -1.97 -23.60 7.69
C LEU A 211 -0.94 -24.17 6.71
N GLU A 212 -1.32 -25.18 5.92
CA GLU A 212 -0.45 -25.75 4.89
C GLU A 212 -0.09 -24.68 3.84
N GLY A 213 -1.11 -24.02 3.26
CA GLY A 213 -0.87 -22.96 2.28
C GLY A 213 -0.09 -21.77 2.85
N LEU A 214 -0.26 -21.47 4.14
CA LEU A 214 0.50 -20.41 4.81
C LEU A 214 1.97 -20.82 5.01
N SER A 215 2.24 -22.07 5.32
CA SER A 215 3.60 -22.63 5.43
C SER A 215 4.35 -22.56 4.09
N ASP A 216 3.71 -22.95 3.00
CA ASP A 216 4.30 -22.92 1.64
C ASP A 216 4.60 -21.47 1.20
N LEU A 217 3.67 -20.54 1.47
CA LEU A 217 3.91 -19.12 1.22
C LEU A 217 5.12 -18.62 2.01
N MET A 218 5.22 -18.97 3.29
CA MET A 218 6.35 -18.52 4.12
C MET A 218 7.67 -19.13 3.70
N ASN A 219 7.68 -20.34 3.13
CA ASN A 219 8.87 -20.93 2.52
C ASN A 219 9.30 -20.11 1.29
N THR A 220 8.37 -19.74 0.42
CA THR A 220 8.63 -18.87 -0.75
C THR A 220 9.16 -17.50 -0.30
N VAL A 221 8.52 -16.87 0.68
CA VAL A 221 8.97 -15.58 1.26
C VAL A 221 10.41 -15.71 1.79
N ARG A 222 10.74 -16.80 2.45
CA ARG A 222 12.11 -17.05 2.96
C ARG A 222 13.13 -17.12 1.83
N ILE A 223 12.80 -17.78 0.72
CA ILE A 223 13.67 -17.86 -0.47
C ILE A 223 13.86 -16.46 -1.07
N VAL A 224 12.76 -15.72 -1.27
CA VAL A 224 12.82 -14.34 -1.80
C VAL A 224 13.67 -13.42 -0.91
N ARG A 225 13.50 -13.47 0.41
CA ARG A 225 14.31 -12.71 1.35
C ARG A 225 15.82 -13.02 1.26
N ARG A 226 16.16 -14.27 1.02
CA ARG A 226 17.58 -14.70 0.94
C ARG A 226 18.26 -14.23 -0.33
N SER A 227 17.53 -14.19 -1.46
CA SER A 227 18.14 -14.08 -2.78
C SER A 227 17.76 -12.81 -3.56
N LEU A 228 16.58 -12.22 -3.31
CA LEU A 228 16.03 -11.18 -4.17
C LEU A 228 15.65 -9.91 -3.39
N ASN A 229 14.95 -10.04 -2.24
CA ASN A 229 14.47 -8.90 -1.46
C ASN A 229 14.71 -9.10 0.05
N PRO A 230 15.92 -8.81 0.57
CA PRO A 230 16.24 -9.02 1.99
C PRO A 230 15.39 -8.19 2.97
N ARG A 231 14.73 -7.13 2.49
CA ARG A 231 13.89 -6.24 3.31
C ARG A 231 12.45 -6.72 3.44
N LEU A 232 12.03 -7.70 2.65
CA LEU A 232 10.66 -8.20 2.68
C LEU A 232 10.28 -8.74 4.06
N GLU A 233 9.22 -8.20 4.66
CA GLU A 233 8.75 -8.59 5.98
C GLU A 233 7.31 -9.13 5.93
N LEU A 234 6.92 -9.87 6.97
CA LEU A 234 5.52 -10.17 7.22
C LEU A 234 4.92 -8.99 7.99
N ASP A 235 4.07 -8.20 7.29
CA ASP A 235 3.27 -7.18 7.96
C ASP A 235 2.28 -7.85 8.89
N GLY A 236 1.42 -8.74 8.38
CA GLY A 236 0.51 -9.46 9.23
C GLY A 236 -0.35 -10.49 8.50
N VAL A 237 -1.09 -11.24 9.32
CA VAL A 237 -2.10 -12.20 8.87
C VAL A 237 -3.47 -11.66 9.24
N LEU A 238 -4.40 -11.61 8.26
CA LEU A 238 -5.78 -11.15 8.43
C LEU A 238 -6.73 -12.35 8.28
N LEU A 239 -7.49 -12.65 9.32
CA LEU A 239 -8.53 -13.68 9.25
C LEU A 239 -9.73 -13.14 8.48
N THR A 240 -10.11 -13.84 7.40
CA THR A 240 -11.18 -13.46 6.49
C THR A 240 -12.30 -14.48 6.49
N MET A 241 -13.50 -14.06 6.09
CA MET A 241 -14.71 -14.92 6.07
C MET A 241 -14.90 -15.71 7.38
N PHE A 242 -14.48 -15.09 8.48
CA PHE A 242 -14.44 -15.70 9.78
C PHE A 242 -15.87 -15.90 10.34
N ASP A 243 -16.15 -17.12 10.80
CA ASP A 243 -17.37 -17.46 11.52
C ASP A 243 -17.02 -18.05 12.89
N GLY A 244 -17.01 -17.21 13.92
CA GLY A 244 -16.69 -17.58 15.29
C GLY A 244 -17.65 -18.56 15.97
N ARG A 245 -18.74 -18.98 15.28
CA ARG A 245 -19.66 -20.01 15.77
C ARG A 245 -19.15 -21.42 15.50
N THR A 246 -18.15 -21.57 14.61
CA THR A 246 -17.62 -22.87 14.24
C THR A 246 -16.33 -23.16 15.02
N ASN A 247 -16.26 -24.35 15.62
CA ASN A 247 -15.06 -24.79 16.33
C ASN A 247 -13.82 -24.81 15.43
N LEU A 248 -13.99 -25.17 14.14
CA LEU A 248 -12.90 -25.20 13.19
C LEU A 248 -12.28 -23.82 12.99
N ALA A 249 -13.09 -22.78 12.79
CA ALA A 249 -12.56 -21.43 12.60
C ALA A 249 -11.81 -20.92 13.85
N LEU A 250 -12.31 -21.25 15.03
CA LEU A 250 -11.64 -20.92 16.30
C LEU A 250 -10.31 -21.66 16.43
N GLN A 251 -10.26 -22.96 16.16
CA GLN A 251 -9.02 -23.76 16.19
C GLN A 251 -7.99 -23.22 15.19
N VAL A 252 -8.38 -22.95 13.94
CA VAL A 252 -7.48 -22.37 12.93
C VAL A 252 -6.97 -21.01 13.38
N ALA A 253 -7.81 -20.16 13.95
CA ALA A 253 -7.39 -18.84 14.44
C ALA A 253 -6.33 -18.97 15.57
N GLU A 254 -6.51 -19.88 16.50
CA GLU A 254 -5.54 -20.14 17.58
C GLU A 254 -4.22 -20.69 17.04
N GLU A 255 -4.27 -21.64 16.10
CA GLU A 255 -3.07 -22.18 15.46
C GLU A 255 -2.31 -21.08 14.68
N VAL A 256 -3.02 -20.24 13.91
CA VAL A 256 -2.40 -19.11 13.20
C VAL A 256 -1.74 -18.14 14.18
N LYS A 257 -2.37 -17.83 15.31
CA LYS A 257 -1.77 -16.98 16.35
C LYS A 257 -0.54 -17.63 16.99
N HIS A 258 -0.57 -18.95 17.18
CA HIS A 258 0.55 -19.71 17.72
C HIS A 258 1.77 -19.68 16.78
N TYR A 259 1.56 -19.87 15.47
CA TYR A 259 2.64 -19.85 14.48
C TYR A 259 3.16 -18.44 14.15
N PHE A 260 2.33 -17.41 14.31
CA PHE A 260 2.65 -16.01 13.98
C PHE A 260 2.41 -15.06 15.17
N PRO A 261 3.12 -15.24 16.30
CA PRO A 261 2.90 -14.45 17.50
C PRO A 261 3.12 -12.96 17.21
N GLY A 262 2.12 -12.14 17.59
CA GLY A 262 2.15 -10.68 17.36
C GLY A 262 2.00 -10.23 15.92
N LYS A 263 1.76 -11.17 14.98
CA LYS A 263 1.58 -10.85 13.55
C LYS A 263 0.14 -11.03 13.05
N VAL A 264 -0.76 -11.57 13.88
CA VAL A 264 -2.18 -11.73 13.52
C VAL A 264 -2.93 -10.47 13.94
N TYR A 265 -3.65 -9.87 13.00
CA TYR A 265 -4.50 -8.72 13.27
C TYR A 265 -5.63 -9.11 14.24
N ALA A 266 -5.97 -8.20 15.16
CA ALA A 266 -7.07 -8.41 16.11
C ALA A 266 -8.43 -8.34 15.39
N THR A 267 -8.53 -7.47 14.39
CA THR A 267 -9.70 -7.36 13.54
C THR A 267 -9.83 -8.59 12.65
N VAL A 268 -11.04 -9.14 12.58
CA VAL A 268 -11.40 -10.24 11.66
C VAL A 268 -12.44 -9.77 10.67
N ILE A 269 -12.37 -10.23 9.43
CA ILE A 269 -13.37 -9.92 8.40
C ILE A 269 -14.43 -11.05 8.41
N PRO A 270 -15.68 -10.75 8.76
CA PRO A 270 -16.73 -11.76 8.80
C PRO A 270 -17.16 -12.18 7.40
N ARG A 271 -17.75 -13.37 7.27
CA ARG A 271 -18.49 -13.72 6.07
C ARG A 271 -19.69 -12.77 5.91
N ASN A 272 -19.74 -12.08 4.78
CA ASN A 272 -20.75 -11.05 4.52
C ASN A 272 -21.11 -11.01 3.03
N VAL A 273 -22.39 -11.18 2.70
CA VAL A 273 -22.89 -11.21 1.32
C VAL A 273 -22.65 -9.88 0.62
N ARG A 274 -22.79 -8.75 1.33
CA ARG A 274 -22.56 -7.40 0.78
C ARG A 274 -21.13 -7.22 0.23
N LEU A 275 -20.13 -7.85 0.85
CA LEU A 275 -18.75 -7.88 0.34
C LEU A 275 -18.62 -8.62 -1.00
N SER A 276 -19.49 -9.61 -1.24
CA SER A 276 -19.51 -10.34 -2.52
C SER A 276 -20.31 -9.62 -3.61
N GLU A 277 -21.28 -8.80 -3.22
CA GLU A 277 -22.11 -8.01 -4.14
C GLU A 277 -21.40 -6.74 -4.61
N ALA A 278 -20.71 -6.02 -3.72
CA ALA A 278 -20.11 -4.73 -3.98
C ALA A 278 -19.24 -4.67 -5.26
N PRO A 279 -18.40 -5.69 -5.59
CA PRO A 279 -17.59 -5.70 -6.82
C PRO A 279 -18.42 -5.67 -8.10
N SER A 280 -19.64 -6.26 -8.12
CA SER A 280 -20.54 -6.23 -9.29
C SER A 280 -21.06 -4.83 -9.59
N HIS A 281 -20.96 -3.91 -8.63
CA HIS A 281 -21.30 -2.51 -8.77
C HIS A 281 -20.08 -1.60 -8.95
N GLY A 282 -18.87 -2.16 -9.05
CA GLY A 282 -17.63 -1.38 -9.16
C GLY A 282 -17.39 -0.48 -7.94
N LYS A 283 -17.72 -0.95 -6.74
CA LYS A 283 -17.65 -0.14 -5.51
C LYS A 283 -16.98 -0.91 -4.37
N PRO A 284 -16.09 -0.26 -3.60
CA PRO A 284 -15.73 -0.76 -2.29
C PRO A 284 -16.94 -0.85 -1.34
N ILE A 285 -16.85 -1.67 -0.31
CA ILE A 285 -17.94 -1.92 0.61
C ILE A 285 -18.46 -0.67 1.32
N THR A 286 -17.55 0.25 1.70
CA THR A 286 -17.91 1.51 2.38
C THR A 286 -18.76 2.43 1.50
N ALA A 287 -18.59 2.33 0.18
CA ALA A 287 -19.38 3.07 -0.81
C ALA A 287 -20.62 2.30 -1.29
N TYR A 288 -20.64 0.97 -1.15
CA TYR A 288 -21.77 0.13 -1.52
C TYR A 288 -22.82 0.04 -0.41
N ASP A 289 -22.37 -0.34 0.81
CA ASP A 289 -23.23 -0.48 1.99
C ASP A 289 -22.43 -0.16 3.25
N ARG A 290 -22.44 1.12 3.65
CA ARG A 290 -21.65 1.65 4.77
C ARG A 290 -22.05 1.08 6.13
N THR A 291 -23.28 0.58 6.25
CA THR A 291 -23.84 0.03 7.49
C THR A 291 -23.67 -1.49 7.60
N SER A 292 -23.10 -2.11 6.58
CA SER A 292 -22.86 -3.55 6.60
C SER A 292 -21.74 -3.93 7.57
N ARG A 293 -21.82 -5.13 8.15
CA ARG A 293 -20.73 -5.69 8.97
C ARG A 293 -19.40 -5.76 8.23
N GLY A 294 -19.43 -5.89 6.91
CA GLY A 294 -18.23 -5.85 6.07
C GLY A 294 -17.57 -4.48 6.05
N ALA A 295 -18.36 -3.40 5.94
CA ALA A 295 -17.87 -2.04 5.98
C ALA A 295 -17.28 -1.69 7.37
N GLU A 296 -18.00 -2.03 8.44
CA GLU A 296 -17.51 -1.85 9.81
C GLU A 296 -16.17 -2.57 10.03
N ALA A 297 -16.07 -3.83 9.59
CA ALA A 297 -14.85 -4.63 9.75
C ALA A 297 -13.65 -4.04 8.98
N TYR A 298 -13.82 -3.60 7.73
CA TYR A 298 -12.72 -3.00 6.97
C TYR A 298 -12.35 -1.61 7.49
N THR A 299 -13.29 -0.83 8.00
CA THR A 299 -13.00 0.45 8.67
C THR A 299 -12.19 0.22 9.96
N ALA A 300 -12.57 -0.75 10.77
CA ALA A 300 -11.82 -1.14 11.97
C ALA A 300 -10.42 -1.67 11.62
N PHE A 301 -10.33 -2.50 10.58
CA PHE A 301 -9.06 -3.02 10.10
C PHE A 301 -8.12 -1.91 9.59
N ALA A 302 -8.63 -0.94 8.84
CA ALA A 302 -7.85 0.22 8.39
C ALA A 302 -7.30 1.03 9.58
N ALA A 303 -8.10 1.24 10.62
CA ALA A 303 -7.65 1.93 11.83
C ALA A 303 -6.56 1.14 12.59
N GLU A 304 -6.71 -0.18 12.72
CA GLU A 304 -5.71 -1.07 13.33
C GLU A 304 -4.42 -1.08 12.51
N PHE A 305 -4.55 -1.16 11.18
CA PHE A 305 -3.43 -1.12 10.24
C PHE A 305 -2.63 0.18 10.41
N LEU A 306 -3.27 1.35 10.37
CA LEU A 306 -2.60 2.64 10.56
C LEU A 306 -1.89 2.74 11.91
N LYS A 307 -2.54 2.31 12.98
CA LYS A 307 -1.93 2.28 14.32
C LYS A 307 -0.64 1.45 14.33
N LYS A 308 -0.65 0.30 13.66
CA LYS A 308 0.52 -0.58 13.56
C LYS A 308 1.64 0.02 12.71
N GLN A 309 1.32 0.77 11.66
CA GLN A 309 2.34 1.43 10.83
C GLN A 309 2.98 2.65 11.51
N SER A 310 2.34 3.19 12.54
CA SER A 310 2.82 4.35 13.30
C SER A 310 3.64 3.97 14.53
N ALA A 311 3.71 2.68 14.90
CA ALA A 311 4.43 2.14 16.06
C ALA A 311 5.86 1.72 15.72
#